data_7daa7263baf4797b4361bb72ae5546c1
#
_entry.id   7daa7263baf4797b4361bb72ae5546c1
#
_cell.length_a   1.000
_cell.length_b   1.000
_cell.length_c   1.000
_cell.angle_alpha   90.00
_cell.angle_beta   90.00
_cell.angle_gamma   90.00
#
_symmetry.space_group_name_H-M   'P 1'
#
loop_
_entity.id
_entity.type
_entity.pdbx_description
1 polymer ?
#
loop_
_entity_poly.entity_id
_entity_poly.type
_entity_poly.pdbx_seq_one_letter_code
_entity_poly.pdbx_strand_id
1 'polypeptide(L)'
;CHITQPVPCVALCPAGVDIPGYMALVGEGRCADAVRLIRKDNPFPTACAYICEHPCESRCRRNMLDNSINIRGIKRVAVDMAGYVPAPACPTSTGKRIAIIGGGPSGLSAAYYLQLMGHQTTVFEKRKKLGGMLLYGIPSYRLPRERLQDDINVILETGVEVRLETSVGNEPGQLSLEELRKEYDAIYIAIGAHSDKKIGIEGEDAGGVISAVEFLRAIGDGKYPDLSGKKVCVIGGGNVAMDAARTALRLGAEVHIVYRRSEAELPARVEEVHHAKEEGVEFQNLCNPVEILGDENGRVNGLKCIRMELGEPDESGRRRPVAVPDSEFVLDVDTVIMAIGTSPNPLISGTTKGLDTNRWGCLVVNEEMATTKDKVYAGGDAVTGAATVILAMGAGKTAAVSI
;
A
#
# COMPACT_ATOMS: atom_id res chain seq x y z
N CYS A 1 -27.89 3.49 14.10
CA CYS A 1 -28.06 2.23 13.33
C CYS A 1 -28.02 1.07 14.32
N HIS A 2 -29.15 0.76 14.97
CA HIS A 2 -29.28 -0.42 15.83
C HIS A 2 -30.14 -1.45 15.08
N ILE A 3 -29.53 -2.44 14.49
CA ILE A 3 -30.24 -3.54 13.81
C ILE A 3 -29.39 -4.80 13.98
N THR A 4 -30.05 -5.93 13.99
CA THR A 4 -29.53 -7.30 14.10
C THR A 4 -28.53 -7.73 12.99
N GLN A 5 -28.24 -6.86 12.03
CA GLN A 5 -27.22 -7.07 10.99
C GLN A 5 -26.10 -6.02 11.13
N PRO A 6 -24.86 -6.35 10.79
CA PRO A 6 -23.77 -5.38 10.82
C PRO A 6 -24.12 -4.17 9.97
N VAL A 7 -23.85 -2.96 10.50
CA VAL A 7 -24.11 -1.72 9.76
C VAL A 7 -23.24 -1.67 8.50
N PRO A 8 -23.74 -1.13 7.39
CA PRO A 8 -23.06 -1.24 6.09
C PRO A 8 -21.62 -0.72 6.08
N CYS A 9 -21.31 0.33 6.85
CA CYS A 9 -19.95 0.87 6.96
C CYS A 9 -18.99 -0.09 7.68
N VAL A 10 -19.45 -0.83 8.69
CA VAL A 10 -18.66 -1.88 9.38
C VAL A 10 -18.48 -3.09 8.46
N ALA A 11 -19.56 -3.54 7.82
CA ALA A 11 -19.52 -4.70 6.93
C ALA A 11 -18.60 -4.50 5.71
N LEU A 12 -18.46 -3.25 5.23
CA LEU A 12 -17.57 -2.95 4.11
C LEU A 12 -16.14 -2.66 4.55
N CYS A 13 -15.89 -2.45 5.85
CA CYS A 13 -14.55 -2.24 6.36
C CYS A 13 -13.76 -3.57 6.36
N PRO A 14 -12.65 -3.71 5.61
CA PRO A 14 -11.90 -4.97 5.57
C PRO A 14 -11.36 -5.43 6.93
N ALA A 15 -11.17 -4.51 7.88
CA ALA A 15 -10.77 -4.81 9.25
C ALA A 15 -11.97 -4.98 10.21
N GLY A 16 -13.20 -4.68 9.77
CA GLY A 16 -14.41 -4.82 10.60
C GLY A 16 -14.52 -3.80 11.74
N VAL A 17 -13.89 -2.61 11.61
CA VAL A 17 -13.83 -1.60 12.68
C VAL A 17 -15.23 -1.17 13.13
N ASP A 18 -15.46 -1.13 14.44
CA ASP A 18 -16.71 -0.58 15.03
C ASP A 18 -16.80 0.93 14.82
N ILE A 19 -17.30 1.31 13.64
CA ILE A 19 -17.39 2.71 13.20
C ILE A 19 -18.42 3.48 14.05
N PRO A 20 -19.67 3.00 14.28
CA PRO A 20 -20.62 3.73 15.13
C PRO A 20 -20.11 3.93 16.54
N GLY A 21 -19.44 2.93 17.10
CA GLY A 21 -18.92 2.98 18.47
C GLY A 21 -17.87 4.07 18.65
N TYR A 22 -16.83 4.11 17.80
CA TYR A 22 -15.81 5.14 17.96
C TYR A 22 -16.33 6.55 17.61
N MET A 23 -17.28 6.67 16.69
CA MET A 23 -17.89 7.96 16.36
C MET A 23 -18.69 8.51 17.55
N ALA A 24 -19.42 7.67 18.27
CA ALA A 24 -20.12 8.06 19.48
C ALA A 24 -19.15 8.57 20.55
N LEU A 25 -18.04 7.82 20.78
CA LEU A 25 -17.00 8.23 21.73
C LEU A 25 -16.35 9.57 21.39
N VAL A 26 -16.09 9.81 20.09
CA VAL A 26 -15.58 11.12 19.63
C VAL A 26 -16.60 12.22 19.90
N GLY A 27 -17.89 11.97 19.66
CA GLY A 27 -18.98 12.92 19.95
C GLY A 27 -19.09 13.25 21.45
N GLU A 28 -18.69 12.34 22.33
CA GLU A 28 -18.60 12.56 23.78
C GLU A 28 -17.27 13.21 24.22
N GLY A 29 -16.35 13.51 23.31
CA GLY A 29 -15.00 14.01 23.62
C GLY A 29 -14.02 12.94 24.14
N ARG A 30 -14.39 11.68 24.12
CA ARG A 30 -13.62 10.52 24.64
C ARG A 30 -12.68 9.93 23.57
N CYS A 31 -11.83 10.78 23.02
CA CYS A 31 -10.97 10.39 21.88
C CYS A 31 -10.00 9.23 22.20
N ALA A 32 -9.46 9.17 23.42
CA ALA A 32 -8.61 8.05 23.84
C ALA A 32 -9.35 6.70 23.85
N ASP A 33 -10.61 6.70 24.30
CA ASP A 33 -11.46 5.50 24.29
C ASP A 33 -11.84 5.11 22.86
N ALA A 34 -12.07 6.09 21.99
CA ALA A 34 -12.29 5.88 20.56
C ALA A 34 -11.09 5.17 19.90
N VAL A 35 -9.86 5.61 20.20
CA VAL A 35 -8.64 4.95 19.70
C VAL A 35 -8.49 3.53 20.26
N ARG A 36 -8.77 3.30 21.54
CA ARG A 36 -8.78 1.94 22.12
C ARG A 36 -9.78 1.04 21.41
N LEU A 37 -10.97 1.55 21.12
CA LEU A 37 -12.01 0.81 20.39
C LEU A 37 -11.57 0.49 18.96
N ILE A 38 -11.01 1.46 18.24
CA ILE A 38 -10.49 1.25 16.88
C ILE A 38 -9.41 0.16 16.87
N ARG A 39 -8.49 0.15 17.85
CA ARG A 39 -7.38 -0.81 17.93
C ARG A 39 -7.81 -2.26 18.16
N LYS A 40 -9.03 -2.52 18.61
CA LYS A 40 -9.56 -3.89 18.64
C LYS A 40 -9.57 -4.54 17.26
N ASP A 41 -9.74 -3.74 16.22
CA ASP A 41 -9.89 -4.21 14.84
C ASP A 41 -8.82 -3.67 13.88
N ASN A 42 -8.10 -2.63 14.29
CA ASN A 42 -7.13 -1.93 13.45
C ASN A 42 -5.96 -1.39 14.30
N PRO A 43 -4.78 -2.04 14.27
CA PRO A 43 -3.61 -1.64 15.06
C PRO A 43 -2.90 -0.39 14.51
N PHE A 44 -3.30 0.12 13.34
CA PHE A 44 -2.80 1.35 12.71
C PHE A 44 -3.90 2.42 12.62
N PRO A 45 -4.50 2.85 13.74
CA PRO A 45 -5.58 3.84 13.70
C PRO A 45 -5.13 5.16 13.08
N THR A 46 -3.89 5.59 13.38
CA THR A 46 -3.32 6.83 12.88
C THR A 46 -3.04 6.75 11.38
N ALA A 47 -2.32 5.74 10.90
CA ALA A 47 -2.10 5.56 9.47
C ALA A 47 -3.41 5.55 8.68
N CYS A 48 -4.42 4.80 9.14
CA CYS A 48 -5.73 4.76 8.50
C CYS A 48 -6.49 6.08 8.57
N ALA A 49 -6.34 6.88 9.61
CA ALA A 49 -6.94 8.20 9.71
C ALA A 49 -6.40 9.16 8.64
N TYR A 50 -5.12 9.03 8.29
CA TYR A 50 -4.46 9.88 7.31
C TYR A 50 -4.68 9.43 5.87
N ILE A 51 -4.60 8.10 5.58
CA ILE A 51 -4.44 7.63 4.19
C ILE A 51 -5.43 6.55 3.75
N CYS A 52 -6.35 6.09 4.62
CA CYS A 52 -7.33 5.08 4.25
C CYS A 52 -8.21 5.56 3.09
N GLU A 53 -8.48 4.68 2.13
CA GLU A 53 -9.40 4.91 1.02
C GLU A 53 -10.88 4.94 1.43
N HIS A 54 -11.16 4.75 2.73
CA HIS A 54 -12.46 4.86 3.39
C HIS A 54 -13.65 4.22 2.63
N PRO A 55 -13.57 2.94 2.20
CA PRO A 55 -14.68 2.29 1.50
C PRO A 55 -15.99 2.31 2.31
N CYS A 56 -15.89 2.41 3.62
CA CYS A 56 -17.04 2.54 4.52
C CYS A 56 -17.96 3.73 4.20
N GLU A 57 -17.40 4.82 3.66
CA GLU A 57 -18.17 6.02 3.29
C GLU A 57 -19.05 5.79 2.06
N SER A 58 -18.62 4.98 1.09
CA SER A 58 -19.40 4.66 -0.10
C SER A 58 -20.72 3.92 0.20
N ARG A 59 -20.77 3.16 1.29
CA ARG A 59 -21.98 2.44 1.76
C ARG A 59 -22.63 3.11 2.96
N CYS A 60 -22.26 4.33 3.27
CA CYS A 60 -22.93 5.09 4.31
C CYS A 60 -24.40 5.31 3.93
N ARG A 61 -25.34 4.96 4.83
CA ARG A 61 -26.78 5.17 4.58
C ARG A 61 -27.14 6.64 4.42
N ARG A 62 -26.32 7.56 4.92
CA ARG A 62 -26.50 9.00 4.75
C ARG A 62 -26.47 9.40 3.26
N ASN A 63 -25.75 8.66 2.40
CA ASN A 63 -25.75 8.86 0.95
C ASN A 63 -27.13 8.77 0.31
N MET A 64 -28.12 8.17 1.01
CA MET A 64 -29.52 8.12 0.54
C MET A 64 -30.27 9.45 0.76
N LEU A 65 -29.71 10.35 1.56
CA LEU A 65 -30.31 11.64 1.92
C LEU A 65 -29.54 12.82 1.30
N ASP A 66 -28.22 12.84 1.52
CA ASP A 66 -27.31 13.90 1.07
C ASP A 66 -25.91 13.34 0.80
N ASN A 67 -24.94 13.49 1.71
CA ASN A 67 -23.57 13.00 1.58
C ASN A 67 -23.25 12.02 2.71
N SER A 68 -22.23 11.15 2.49
CA SER A 68 -21.73 10.28 3.54
C SER A 68 -21.27 11.07 4.76
N ILE A 69 -21.34 10.43 5.92
CA ILE A 69 -20.62 10.95 7.10
C ILE A 69 -19.13 10.87 6.79
N ASN A 70 -18.38 11.92 7.13
CA ASN A 70 -16.91 11.94 7.00
C ASN A 70 -16.27 11.03 8.07
N ILE A 71 -16.39 9.72 7.87
CA ILE A 71 -15.99 8.68 8.82
C ILE A 71 -14.47 8.73 9.06
N ARG A 72 -13.68 8.91 7.98
CA ARG A 72 -12.23 9.04 8.06
C ARG A 72 -11.83 10.31 8.80
N GLY A 73 -12.50 11.44 8.53
CA GLY A 73 -12.26 12.71 9.22
C GLY A 73 -12.52 12.62 10.71
N ILE A 74 -13.60 11.96 11.14
CA ILE A 74 -13.88 11.71 12.55
C ILE A 74 -12.80 10.82 13.19
N LYS A 75 -12.34 9.78 12.50
CA LYS A 75 -11.19 8.97 12.94
C LYS A 75 -9.92 9.83 13.09
N ARG A 76 -9.71 10.80 12.18
CA ARG A 76 -8.59 11.73 12.25
C ARG A 76 -8.65 12.58 13.52
N VAL A 77 -9.82 13.12 13.86
CA VAL A 77 -10.04 13.83 15.13
C VAL A 77 -9.72 12.94 16.32
N ALA A 78 -10.20 11.68 16.30
CA ALA A 78 -9.91 10.73 17.38
C ALA A 78 -8.41 10.58 17.64
N VAL A 79 -7.62 10.29 16.60
CA VAL A 79 -6.17 10.04 16.77
C VAL A 79 -5.36 11.30 17.05
N ASP A 80 -5.79 12.46 16.55
CA ASP A 80 -5.08 13.72 16.78
C ASP A 80 -5.34 14.27 18.19
N MET A 81 -6.52 13.99 18.78
CA MET A 81 -6.93 14.49 20.11
C MET A 81 -6.72 13.49 21.25
N ALA A 82 -6.46 12.21 20.94
CA ALA A 82 -6.37 11.15 21.97
C ALA A 82 -5.14 11.26 22.88
N GLY A 83 -4.08 11.93 22.43
CA GLY A 83 -2.77 11.80 23.04
C GLY A 83 -2.22 10.38 22.92
N TYR A 84 -1.28 10.04 23.79
CA TYR A 84 -0.73 8.70 23.83
C TYR A 84 -1.73 7.69 24.42
N VAL A 85 -1.99 6.62 23.67
CA VAL A 85 -2.85 5.50 24.11
C VAL A 85 -2.00 4.23 24.05
N PRO A 86 -1.64 3.62 25.20
CA PRO A 86 -0.77 2.45 25.26
C PRO A 86 -1.42 1.20 24.65
N ALA A 87 -0.59 0.20 24.37
CA ALA A 87 -1.06 -1.13 24.00
C ALA A 87 -1.89 -1.76 25.12
N PRO A 88 -2.87 -2.62 24.78
CA PRO A 88 -3.54 -3.44 25.81
C PRO A 88 -2.56 -4.47 26.37
N ALA A 89 -2.79 -4.89 27.62
CA ALA A 89 -1.99 -5.95 28.25
C ALA A 89 -2.16 -7.28 27.48
N CYS A 90 -1.06 -7.97 27.26
CA CYS A 90 -1.06 -9.29 26.67
C CYS A 90 -1.31 -10.37 27.74
N PRO A 91 -2.00 -11.46 27.40
CA PRO A 91 -2.20 -12.58 28.30
C PRO A 91 -0.92 -13.38 28.53
N THR A 92 -0.97 -14.38 29.41
CA THR A 92 0.13 -15.32 29.63
C THR A 92 0.50 -16.04 28.33
N SER A 93 1.80 -16.23 28.12
CA SER A 93 2.31 -16.88 26.90
C SER A 93 1.75 -18.31 26.73
N THR A 94 1.34 -18.63 25.52
CA THR A 94 0.94 -19.99 25.11
C THR A 94 2.13 -20.92 24.86
N GLY A 95 3.36 -20.37 24.84
CA GLY A 95 4.58 -21.08 24.45
C GLY A 95 4.74 -21.27 22.94
N LYS A 96 3.78 -20.84 22.12
CA LYS A 96 3.84 -20.94 20.66
C LYS A 96 4.64 -19.78 20.06
N ARG A 97 5.48 -20.10 19.07
CA ARG A 97 6.37 -19.16 18.38
C ARG A 97 5.96 -19.02 16.92
N ILE A 98 5.71 -17.81 16.47
CA ILE A 98 5.25 -17.52 15.11
C ILE A 98 6.28 -16.62 14.40
N ALA A 99 6.76 -17.05 13.24
CA ALA A 99 7.61 -16.24 12.38
C ALA A 99 6.76 -15.41 11.41
N ILE A 100 7.05 -14.12 11.30
CA ILE A 100 6.37 -13.20 10.38
C ILE A 100 7.41 -12.64 9.42
N ILE A 101 7.22 -12.85 8.13
CA ILE A 101 8.14 -12.43 7.08
C ILE A 101 7.60 -11.16 6.43
N GLY A 102 8.18 -10.01 6.80
CA GLY A 102 7.81 -8.67 6.35
C GLY A 102 7.18 -7.81 7.44
N GLY A 103 7.81 -6.67 7.70
CA GLY A 103 7.41 -5.67 8.70
C GLY A 103 6.50 -4.56 8.15
N GLY A 104 5.69 -4.88 7.13
CA GLY A 104 4.65 -4.00 6.58
C GLY A 104 3.33 -4.09 7.36
N PRO A 105 2.26 -3.36 6.91
CA PRO A 105 0.99 -3.29 7.64
C PRO A 105 0.34 -4.65 7.87
N SER A 106 0.45 -5.59 6.95
CA SER A 106 -0.10 -6.94 7.10
C SER A 106 0.64 -7.73 8.19
N GLY A 107 1.97 -7.79 8.11
CA GLY A 107 2.80 -8.52 9.06
C GLY A 107 2.72 -7.96 10.48
N LEU A 108 2.79 -6.64 10.62
CA LEU A 108 2.69 -5.98 11.93
C LEU A 108 1.28 -6.12 12.53
N SER A 109 0.21 -6.16 11.71
CA SER A 109 -1.13 -6.45 12.20
C SER A 109 -1.26 -7.89 12.71
N ALA A 110 -0.72 -8.86 11.97
CA ALA A 110 -0.69 -10.24 12.43
C ALA A 110 0.11 -10.37 13.73
N ALA A 111 1.30 -9.73 13.82
CA ALA A 111 2.11 -9.71 15.02
C ALA A 111 1.34 -9.19 16.23
N TYR A 112 0.69 -8.05 16.07
CA TYR A 112 -0.11 -7.42 17.13
C TYR A 112 -1.20 -8.36 17.68
N TYR A 113 -2.03 -8.93 16.80
CA TYR A 113 -3.12 -9.82 17.24
C TYR A 113 -2.61 -11.12 17.83
N LEU A 114 -1.58 -11.72 17.28
CA LEU A 114 -0.95 -12.94 17.82
C LEU A 114 -0.38 -12.70 19.22
N GLN A 115 0.26 -11.55 19.47
CA GLN A 115 0.71 -11.17 20.81
C GLN A 115 -0.47 -11.02 21.78
N LEU A 116 -1.57 -10.41 21.36
CA LEU A 116 -2.79 -10.30 22.16
C LEU A 116 -3.48 -11.64 22.42
N MET A 117 -3.14 -12.69 21.66
CA MET A 117 -3.56 -14.07 21.90
C MET A 117 -2.56 -14.87 22.77
N GLY A 118 -1.44 -14.25 23.16
CA GLY A 118 -0.40 -14.85 23.99
C GLY A 118 0.67 -15.63 23.21
N HIS A 119 0.72 -15.51 21.88
CA HIS A 119 1.77 -16.14 21.07
C HIS A 119 3.01 -15.25 20.99
N GLN A 120 4.17 -15.85 20.96
CA GLN A 120 5.44 -15.15 20.77
C GLN A 120 5.67 -14.93 19.27
N THR A 121 5.81 -13.68 18.84
CA THR A 121 6.01 -13.33 17.43
C THR A 121 7.39 -12.73 17.18
N THR A 122 8.03 -13.16 16.09
CA THR A 122 9.27 -12.58 15.58
C THR A 122 9.03 -12.09 14.16
N VAL A 123 9.20 -10.79 13.93
CA VAL A 123 9.10 -10.16 12.61
C VAL A 123 10.48 -10.08 11.97
N PHE A 124 10.63 -10.68 10.81
CA PHE A 124 11.83 -10.60 9.97
C PHE A 124 11.61 -9.55 8.89
N GLU A 125 12.36 -8.48 8.92
CA GLU A 125 12.28 -7.38 7.96
C GLU A 125 13.62 -7.17 7.27
N LYS A 126 13.63 -7.21 5.93
CA LYS A 126 14.85 -7.04 5.13
C LYS A 126 15.43 -5.63 5.17
N ARG A 127 14.63 -4.64 5.57
CA ARG A 127 15.02 -3.24 5.60
C ARG A 127 15.42 -2.80 7.00
N LYS A 128 15.95 -1.57 7.09
CA LYS A 128 16.41 -0.95 8.35
C LYS A 128 15.27 -0.47 9.24
N LYS A 129 14.05 -0.34 8.71
CA LYS A 129 12.90 0.20 9.43
C LYS A 129 11.63 -0.57 9.11
N LEU A 130 10.74 -0.67 10.09
CA LEU A 130 9.39 -1.20 9.94
C LEU A 130 8.46 -0.21 9.23
N GLY A 131 7.32 -0.71 8.78
CA GLY A 131 6.24 0.07 8.18
C GLY A 131 5.95 -0.29 6.71
N GLY A 132 6.86 -0.98 6.03
CA GLY A 132 6.66 -1.38 4.63
C GLY A 132 6.26 -0.19 3.75
N MET A 133 5.24 -0.34 2.90
CA MET A 133 4.78 0.72 2.00
C MET A 133 4.23 1.97 2.71
N LEU A 134 3.82 1.87 3.98
CA LEU A 134 3.45 3.06 4.78
C LEU A 134 4.64 4.02 4.97
N LEU A 135 5.84 3.46 5.09
CA LEU A 135 7.08 4.24 5.26
C LEU A 135 7.74 4.54 3.91
N TYR A 136 7.86 3.53 3.05
CA TYR A 136 8.70 3.56 1.85
C TYR A 136 7.95 3.96 0.58
N GLY A 137 6.62 3.88 0.56
CA GLY A 137 5.80 4.20 -0.61
C GLY A 137 4.99 5.48 -0.45
N ILE A 138 4.50 5.77 0.75
CA ILE A 138 3.64 6.93 1.01
C ILE A 138 4.50 8.12 1.46
N PRO A 139 4.42 9.29 0.80
CA PRO A 139 5.20 10.46 1.17
C PRO A 139 4.87 11.00 2.56
N SER A 140 5.85 11.64 3.23
CA SER A 140 5.70 12.16 4.59
C SER A 140 4.67 13.29 4.72
N TYR A 141 4.41 14.02 3.64
CA TYR A 141 3.38 15.06 3.63
C TYR A 141 1.95 14.49 3.65
N ARG A 142 1.76 13.21 3.27
CA ARG A 142 0.48 12.49 3.41
C ARG A 142 0.40 11.70 4.71
N LEU A 143 1.49 11.04 5.10
CA LEU A 143 1.61 10.28 6.34
C LEU A 143 2.88 10.69 7.09
N PRO A 144 2.81 11.62 8.04
CA PRO A 144 3.96 12.07 8.82
C PRO A 144 4.65 10.88 9.52
N ARG A 145 5.97 10.85 9.46
CA ARG A 145 6.77 9.72 9.92
C ARG A 145 6.64 9.46 11.43
N GLU A 146 6.55 10.52 12.21
CA GLU A 146 6.33 10.43 13.66
C GLU A 146 4.99 9.77 13.97
N ARG A 147 3.94 10.15 13.23
CA ARG A 147 2.59 9.60 13.42
C ARG A 147 2.49 8.12 13.02
N LEU A 148 3.23 7.68 12.01
CA LEU A 148 3.37 6.26 11.68
C LEU A 148 4.14 5.52 12.77
N GLN A 149 5.21 6.14 13.28
CA GLN A 149 6.03 5.54 14.34
C GLN A 149 5.24 5.35 15.64
N ASP A 150 4.30 6.26 15.96
CA ASP A 150 3.39 6.10 17.11
C ASP A 150 2.60 4.79 17.02
N ASP A 151 1.99 4.48 15.87
CA ASP A 151 1.27 3.22 15.68
C ASP A 151 2.20 2.01 15.79
N ILE A 152 3.41 2.07 15.19
CA ILE A 152 4.40 0.99 15.25
C ILE A 152 4.87 0.76 16.68
N ASN A 153 5.15 1.82 17.45
CA ASN A 153 5.60 1.72 18.83
C ASN A 153 4.58 0.98 19.70
N VAL A 154 3.29 1.28 19.54
CA VAL A 154 2.22 0.58 20.27
C VAL A 154 2.16 -0.91 19.89
N ILE A 155 2.41 -1.27 18.65
CA ILE A 155 2.51 -2.67 18.25
C ILE A 155 3.70 -3.34 18.95
N LEU A 156 4.85 -2.67 19.00
CA LEU A 156 6.06 -3.20 19.64
C LEU A 156 5.92 -3.32 21.16
N GLU A 157 5.14 -2.45 21.81
CA GLU A 157 4.81 -2.55 23.24
C GLU A 157 4.14 -3.87 23.63
N THR A 158 3.50 -4.58 22.70
CA THR A 158 2.93 -5.91 22.94
C THR A 158 3.98 -7.01 23.10
N GLY A 159 5.27 -6.70 22.89
CA GLY A 159 6.38 -7.65 23.04
C GLY A 159 6.81 -8.34 21.75
N VAL A 160 6.45 -7.81 20.59
CA VAL A 160 6.90 -8.31 19.28
C VAL A 160 8.43 -8.24 19.19
N GLU A 161 9.09 -9.37 18.94
CA GLU A 161 10.50 -9.41 18.58
C GLU A 161 10.69 -8.95 17.12
N VAL A 162 11.72 -8.14 16.86
CA VAL A 162 12.00 -7.63 15.51
C VAL A 162 13.44 -7.93 15.13
N ARG A 163 13.63 -8.50 13.94
CA ARG A 163 14.93 -8.71 13.29
C ARG A 163 14.97 -7.92 12.00
N LEU A 164 15.53 -6.74 12.07
CA LEU A 164 15.77 -5.87 10.93
C LEU A 164 16.96 -6.37 10.10
N GLU A 165 17.08 -5.88 8.86
CA GLU A 165 18.15 -6.23 7.92
C GLU A 165 18.30 -7.75 7.74
N THR A 166 17.19 -8.48 7.93
CA THR A 166 17.13 -9.95 7.85
C THR A 166 16.23 -10.36 6.70
N SER A 167 16.84 -10.85 5.63
CA SER A 167 16.14 -11.34 4.44
C SER A 167 15.81 -12.83 4.57
N VAL A 168 14.62 -13.19 4.10
CA VAL A 168 14.20 -14.59 3.97
C VAL A 168 14.22 -14.99 2.50
N GLY A 169 14.92 -16.05 2.16
CA GLY A 169 15.12 -16.56 0.79
C GLY A 169 16.16 -17.68 0.78
N ASN A 170 16.73 -17.98 -0.39
CA ASN A 170 17.71 -19.06 -0.55
C ASN A 170 19.09 -18.57 -1.03
N GLU A 171 19.32 -17.25 -1.04
CA GLU A 171 20.63 -16.71 -1.36
C GLU A 171 21.59 -16.79 -0.15
N PRO A 172 22.90 -16.82 -0.37
CA PRO A 172 23.88 -16.85 0.72
C PRO A 172 23.64 -15.70 1.72
N GLY A 173 23.56 -16.04 3.00
CA GLY A 173 23.32 -15.07 4.09
C GLY A 173 21.85 -14.76 4.37
N GLN A 174 20.92 -15.37 3.64
CA GLN A 174 19.49 -15.29 3.94
C GLN A 174 19.02 -16.49 4.77
N LEU A 175 17.97 -16.28 5.58
CA LEU A 175 17.27 -17.37 6.26
C LEU A 175 16.33 -18.08 5.28
N SER A 176 16.39 -19.40 5.19
CA SER A 176 15.44 -20.16 4.38
C SER A 176 14.10 -20.34 5.10
N LEU A 177 13.02 -20.49 4.34
CA LEU A 177 11.71 -20.80 4.90
C LEU A 177 11.74 -22.16 5.67
N GLU A 178 12.52 -23.13 5.22
CA GLU A 178 12.63 -24.43 5.86
C GLU A 178 13.39 -24.36 7.22
N GLU A 179 14.35 -23.45 7.38
CA GLU A 179 14.97 -23.18 8.69
C GLU A 179 13.94 -22.58 9.65
N LEU A 180 13.18 -21.59 9.22
CA LEU A 180 12.13 -21.00 10.02
C LEU A 180 11.06 -22.02 10.43
N ARG A 181 10.69 -22.97 9.53
CA ARG A 181 9.73 -24.04 9.85
C ARG A 181 10.21 -25.03 10.92
N LYS A 182 11.51 -25.13 11.15
CA LYS A 182 12.08 -25.96 12.24
C LYS A 182 12.02 -25.26 13.60
N GLU A 183 12.09 -23.93 13.59
CA GLU A 183 12.18 -23.13 14.81
C GLU A 183 10.86 -22.56 15.29
N TYR A 184 9.89 -22.41 14.38
CA TYR A 184 8.60 -21.76 14.63
C TYR A 184 7.43 -22.72 14.41
N ASP A 185 6.37 -22.58 15.20
CA ASP A 185 5.16 -23.39 15.11
C ASP A 185 4.33 -23.07 13.86
N ALA A 186 4.36 -21.82 13.41
CA ALA A 186 3.74 -21.37 12.15
C ALA A 186 4.51 -20.18 11.55
N ILE A 187 4.25 -19.91 10.28
CA ILE A 187 4.88 -18.82 9.51
C ILE A 187 3.79 -17.99 8.83
N TYR A 188 3.91 -16.67 8.89
CA TYR A 188 3.08 -15.74 8.13
C TYR A 188 3.92 -14.97 7.13
N ILE A 189 3.59 -15.09 5.83
CA ILE A 189 4.28 -14.40 4.72
C ILE A 189 3.54 -13.11 4.38
N ALA A 190 4.18 -11.97 4.60
CA ALA A 190 3.64 -10.61 4.41
C ALA A 190 4.62 -9.70 3.65
N ILE A 191 5.27 -10.24 2.60
CA ILE A 191 6.36 -9.58 1.86
C ILE A 191 5.92 -8.44 0.94
N GLY A 192 4.60 -8.24 0.78
CA GLY A 192 4.06 -7.20 -0.09
C GLY A 192 4.27 -7.45 -1.59
N ALA A 193 4.13 -6.38 -2.39
CA ALA A 193 4.32 -6.36 -3.84
C ALA A 193 5.25 -5.20 -4.21
N HIS A 194 6.50 -5.48 -4.53
CA HIS A 194 7.55 -4.48 -4.74
C HIS A 194 8.31 -4.65 -6.07
N SER A 195 7.93 -5.63 -6.89
CA SER A 195 8.52 -5.84 -8.21
C SER A 195 7.76 -5.01 -9.25
N ASP A 196 8.50 -4.18 -9.97
CA ASP A 196 7.91 -3.29 -10.96
C ASP A 196 7.37 -4.03 -12.17
N LYS A 197 6.29 -3.51 -12.72
CA LYS A 197 5.78 -3.93 -14.03
C LYS A 197 6.41 -3.08 -15.11
N LYS A 198 6.66 -3.69 -16.28
CA LYS A 198 7.09 -3.02 -17.49
C LYS A 198 5.92 -2.89 -18.47
N ILE A 199 5.95 -1.84 -19.30
CA ILE A 199 4.99 -1.66 -20.40
C ILE A 199 5.43 -2.49 -21.61
N GLY A 200 6.76 -2.67 -21.79
CA GLY A 200 7.36 -3.36 -22.90
C GLY A 200 7.52 -2.48 -24.14
N ILE A 201 7.79 -1.19 -23.94
CA ILE A 201 8.09 -0.24 -25.02
C ILE A 201 9.60 -0.05 -25.17
N GLU A 202 10.03 0.37 -26.34
CA GLU A 202 11.43 0.68 -26.63
C GLU A 202 11.91 1.83 -25.75
N GLY A 203 13.17 1.76 -25.28
CA GLY A 203 13.79 2.75 -24.42
C GLY A 203 13.44 2.64 -22.93
N GLU A 204 12.65 1.65 -22.49
CA GLU A 204 12.23 1.49 -21.09
C GLU A 204 13.40 1.22 -20.11
N ASP A 205 14.56 0.79 -20.63
CA ASP A 205 15.79 0.57 -19.86
C ASP A 205 16.80 1.74 -20.00
N ALA A 206 16.41 2.87 -20.60
CA ALA A 206 17.28 4.04 -20.77
C ALA A 206 17.63 4.71 -19.44
N GLY A 207 18.80 5.35 -19.39
CA GLY A 207 19.20 6.15 -18.23
C GLY A 207 18.25 7.33 -18.02
N GLY A 208 17.63 7.42 -16.83
CA GLY A 208 16.59 8.42 -16.53
C GLY A 208 15.18 7.84 -16.49
N VAL A 209 15.01 6.54 -16.82
CA VAL A 209 13.78 5.81 -16.52
C VAL A 209 13.88 5.24 -15.11
N ILE A 210 12.90 5.53 -14.25
CA ILE A 210 12.92 5.18 -12.83
C ILE A 210 11.57 4.54 -12.46
N SER A 211 11.59 3.49 -11.64
CA SER A 211 10.39 2.98 -11.02
C SER A 211 9.84 3.98 -9.99
N ALA A 212 8.53 4.22 -9.98
CA ALA A 212 7.89 5.03 -8.95
C ALA A 212 8.11 4.46 -7.54
N VAL A 213 8.11 3.13 -7.39
CA VAL A 213 8.37 2.48 -6.10
C VAL A 213 9.82 2.69 -5.66
N GLU A 214 10.78 2.61 -6.56
CA GLU A 214 12.19 2.88 -6.25
C GLU A 214 12.41 4.35 -5.90
N PHE A 215 11.81 5.25 -6.67
CA PHE A 215 11.86 6.68 -6.43
C PHE A 215 11.31 7.04 -5.05
N LEU A 216 10.06 6.64 -4.75
CA LEU A 216 9.42 6.91 -3.46
C LEU A 216 10.15 6.24 -2.29
N ARG A 217 10.70 5.03 -2.52
CA ARG A 217 11.51 4.33 -1.54
C ARG A 217 12.80 5.08 -1.20
N ALA A 218 13.48 5.61 -2.19
CA ALA A 218 14.68 6.44 -1.98
C ALA A 218 14.35 7.66 -1.10
N ILE A 219 13.21 8.32 -1.37
CA ILE A 219 12.69 9.41 -0.54
C ILE A 219 12.40 8.93 0.89
N GLY A 220 11.76 7.77 1.05
CA GLY A 220 11.50 7.14 2.36
C GLY A 220 12.77 6.82 3.15
N ASP A 221 13.87 6.50 2.46
CA ASP A 221 15.21 6.30 3.01
C ASP A 221 15.98 7.63 3.28
N GLY A 222 15.37 8.79 2.97
CA GLY A 222 16.00 10.10 3.13
C GLY A 222 16.96 10.49 2.01
N LYS A 223 16.89 9.81 0.86
CA LYS A 223 17.68 10.11 -0.33
C LYS A 223 16.85 10.95 -1.29
N TYR A 224 17.24 12.20 -1.47
CA TYR A 224 16.51 13.15 -2.30
C TYR A 224 17.31 13.45 -3.56
N PRO A 225 16.91 12.93 -4.74
CA PRO A 225 17.56 13.30 -5.99
C PRO A 225 17.30 14.78 -6.30
N ASP A 226 18.29 15.44 -6.89
CA ASP A 226 18.10 16.80 -7.40
C ASP A 226 17.38 16.72 -8.77
N LEU A 227 16.14 17.21 -8.77
CA LEU A 227 15.31 17.32 -9.98
C LEU A 227 15.07 18.77 -10.39
N SER A 228 15.85 19.73 -9.86
CA SER A 228 15.71 21.15 -10.16
C SER A 228 15.82 21.42 -11.66
N GLY A 229 14.78 22.02 -12.22
CA GLY A 229 14.72 22.35 -13.66
C GLY A 229 14.59 21.15 -14.61
N LYS A 230 14.38 19.93 -14.08
CA LYS A 230 14.13 18.75 -14.89
C LYS A 230 12.68 18.68 -15.34
N LYS A 231 12.45 18.17 -16.53
CA LYS A 231 11.14 17.82 -17.06
C LYS A 231 10.87 16.35 -16.78
N VAL A 232 9.97 16.08 -15.86
CA VAL A 232 9.65 14.72 -15.40
C VAL A 232 8.28 14.30 -15.92
N CYS A 233 8.22 13.17 -16.59
CA CYS A 233 6.97 12.53 -16.95
C CYS A 233 6.69 11.34 -16.04
N VAL A 234 5.50 11.30 -15.42
CA VAL A 234 5.02 10.17 -14.63
C VAL A 234 3.98 9.39 -15.44
N ILE A 235 4.28 8.13 -15.75
CA ILE A 235 3.37 7.26 -16.51
C ILE A 235 2.49 6.47 -15.56
N GLY A 236 1.20 6.79 -15.54
CA GLY A 236 0.21 6.12 -14.69
C GLY A 236 -0.84 7.06 -14.14
N GLY A 237 -1.91 6.51 -13.57
CA GLY A 237 -3.05 7.29 -13.07
C GLY A 237 -3.52 6.91 -11.67
N GLY A 238 -2.76 6.08 -10.94
CA GLY A 238 -3.10 5.66 -9.56
C GLY A 238 -2.53 6.59 -8.48
N ASN A 239 -2.84 6.31 -7.22
CA ASN A 239 -2.33 7.09 -6.08
C ASN A 239 -0.79 7.14 -6.06
N VAL A 240 -0.11 6.07 -6.48
CA VAL A 240 1.37 6.03 -6.58
C VAL A 240 1.88 7.03 -7.61
N ALA A 241 1.16 7.20 -8.73
CA ALA A 241 1.52 8.21 -9.73
C ALA A 241 1.35 9.63 -9.18
N MET A 242 0.25 9.89 -8.46
CA MET A 242 0.04 11.19 -7.77
C MET A 242 1.14 11.46 -6.74
N ASP A 243 1.50 10.48 -5.93
CA ASP A 243 2.56 10.59 -4.93
C ASP A 243 3.93 10.85 -5.57
N ALA A 244 4.27 10.13 -6.65
CA ALA A 244 5.52 10.32 -7.38
C ALA A 244 5.58 11.70 -8.05
N ALA A 245 4.50 12.11 -8.72
CA ALA A 245 4.42 13.41 -9.40
C ALA A 245 4.57 14.58 -8.42
N ARG A 246 3.79 14.58 -7.34
CA ARG A 246 3.85 15.62 -6.30
C ARG A 246 5.21 15.65 -5.60
N THR A 247 5.84 14.48 -5.41
CA THR A 247 7.19 14.40 -4.84
C THR A 247 8.22 14.97 -5.79
N ALA A 248 8.19 14.62 -7.08
CA ALA A 248 9.10 15.16 -8.08
C ALA A 248 8.96 16.69 -8.23
N LEU A 249 7.73 17.20 -8.22
CA LEU A 249 7.45 18.64 -8.23
C LEU A 249 8.09 19.35 -7.03
N ARG A 250 7.98 18.79 -5.82
CA ARG A 250 8.58 19.33 -4.59
C ARG A 250 10.10 19.28 -4.60
N LEU A 251 10.70 18.46 -5.45
CA LEU A 251 12.15 18.40 -5.71
C LEU A 251 12.60 19.34 -6.84
N GLY A 252 11.71 20.22 -7.31
CA GLY A 252 12.01 21.28 -8.26
C GLY A 252 11.82 20.94 -9.72
N ALA A 253 11.17 19.81 -10.05
CA ALA A 253 10.87 19.42 -11.43
C ALA A 253 9.62 20.13 -11.96
N GLU A 254 9.58 20.28 -13.30
CA GLU A 254 8.34 20.45 -14.06
C GLU A 254 7.75 19.05 -14.32
N VAL A 255 6.48 18.82 -13.97
CA VAL A 255 5.94 17.47 -13.92
C VAL A 255 4.68 17.31 -14.74
N HIS A 256 4.69 16.30 -15.63
CA HIS A 256 3.53 15.85 -16.40
C HIS A 256 3.14 14.43 -16.00
N ILE A 257 1.83 14.18 -15.84
CA ILE A 257 1.27 12.83 -15.75
C ILE A 257 0.74 12.42 -17.12
N VAL A 258 1.20 11.29 -17.63
CA VAL A 258 0.67 10.67 -18.87
C VAL A 258 -0.25 9.52 -18.49
N TYR A 259 -1.52 9.61 -18.93
CA TYR A 259 -2.53 8.59 -18.65
C TYR A 259 -3.38 8.27 -19.87
N ARG A 260 -3.53 6.97 -20.17
CA ARG A 260 -4.17 6.48 -21.41
C ARG A 260 -5.69 6.61 -21.48
N ARG A 261 -6.37 6.94 -20.38
CA ARG A 261 -7.82 7.20 -20.33
C ARG A 261 -8.10 8.64 -19.94
N SER A 262 -9.34 9.01 -19.78
CA SER A 262 -9.71 10.34 -19.31
C SER A 262 -9.57 10.48 -17.80
N GLU A 263 -9.74 11.68 -17.31
CA GLU A 263 -9.67 11.99 -15.87
C GLU A 263 -10.73 11.21 -15.08
N ALA A 264 -11.92 11.00 -15.65
CA ALA A 264 -12.99 10.28 -15.00
C ALA A 264 -12.66 8.79 -14.72
N GLU A 265 -11.72 8.21 -15.46
CA GLU A 265 -11.26 6.83 -15.29
C GLU A 265 -9.95 6.73 -14.48
N LEU A 266 -9.44 7.84 -13.91
CA LEU A 266 -8.27 7.79 -13.03
C LEU A 266 -8.56 6.89 -11.81
N PRO A 267 -7.73 5.88 -11.54
CA PRO A 267 -7.93 5.03 -10.36
C PRO A 267 -7.44 5.71 -9.06
N ALA A 268 -6.76 6.85 -9.15
CA ALA A 268 -6.40 7.65 -7.99
C ALA A 268 -7.64 8.25 -7.33
N ARG A 269 -7.57 8.51 -6.03
CA ARG A 269 -8.62 9.24 -5.32
C ARG A 269 -8.76 10.66 -5.87
N VAL A 270 -9.99 11.12 -5.95
CA VAL A 270 -10.32 12.46 -6.48
C VAL A 270 -9.56 13.55 -5.74
N GLU A 271 -9.44 13.44 -4.40
CA GLU A 271 -8.70 14.41 -3.58
C GLU A 271 -7.21 14.46 -3.94
N GLU A 272 -6.60 13.31 -4.24
CA GLU A 272 -5.16 13.27 -4.62
C GLU A 272 -4.94 13.86 -6.01
N VAL A 273 -5.90 13.68 -6.93
CA VAL A 273 -5.86 14.32 -8.26
C VAL A 273 -6.00 15.84 -8.12
N HIS A 274 -6.93 16.32 -7.28
CA HIS A 274 -7.09 17.74 -7.01
C HIS A 274 -5.81 18.34 -6.41
N HIS A 275 -5.25 17.72 -5.37
CA HIS A 275 -4.00 18.18 -4.76
C HIS A 275 -2.84 18.23 -5.76
N ALA A 276 -2.73 17.23 -6.64
CA ALA A 276 -1.68 17.24 -7.68
C ALA A 276 -1.84 18.43 -8.63
N LYS A 277 -3.06 18.73 -9.06
CA LYS A 277 -3.38 19.89 -9.92
C LYS A 277 -3.13 21.23 -9.21
N GLU A 278 -3.59 21.36 -7.95
CA GLU A 278 -3.39 22.56 -7.15
C GLU A 278 -1.90 22.85 -6.92
N GLU A 279 -1.07 21.82 -6.78
CA GLU A 279 0.38 21.97 -6.65
C GLU A 279 1.07 22.28 -7.99
N GLY A 280 0.40 22.16 -9.13
CA GLY A 280 0.93 22.52 -10.45
C GLY A 280 1.36 21.33 -11.32
N VAL A 281 0.95 20.09 -10.98
CA VAL A 281 1.18 18.94 -11.87
C VAL A 281 0.26 19.02 -13.09
N GLU A 282 0.82 18.91 -14.27
CA GLU A 282 0.06 18.89 -15.53
C GLU A 282 -0.39 17.47 -15.91
N PHE A 283 -1.60 17.35 -16.48
CA PHE A 283 -2.19 16.07 -16.87
C PHE A 283 -2.34 15.96 -18.37
N GLN A 284 -1.64 15.01 -18.97
CA GLN A 284 -1.77 14.57 -20.35
C GLN A 284 -2.63 13.31 -20.39
N ASN A 285 -3.96 13.52 -20.27
CA ASN A 285 -4.94 12.45 -20.36
C ASN A 285 -5.16 12.04 -21.81
N LEU A 286 -5.73 10.85 -22.06
CA LEU A 286 -5.96 10.28 -23.39
C LEU A 286 -4.66 10.21 -24.21
N CYS A 287 -3.56 9.84 -23.54
CA CYS A 287 -2.25 9.67 -24.13
C CYS A 287 -1.62 8.37 -23.66
N ASN A 288 -1.08 7.58 -24.57
CA ASN A 288 -0.36 6.36 -24.24
C ASN A 288 1.08 6.45 -24.73
N PRO A 289 2.08 6.17 -23.89
CA PRO A 289 3.47 6.12 -24.32
C PRO A 289 3.70 4.94 -25.27
N VAL A 290 4.48 5.15 -26.33
CA VAL A 290 4.82 4.12 -27.32
C VAL A 290 6.32 3.88 -27.43
N GLU A 291 7.15 4.88 -27.09
CA GLU A 291 8.60 4.80 -27.14
C GLU A 291 9.21 5.85 -26.21
N ILE A 292 10.28 5.49 -25.51
CA ILE A 292 11.11 6.42 -24.75
C ILE A 292 12.34 6.73 -25.57
N LEU A 293 12.53 8.01 -25.93
CA LEU A 293 13.63 8.45 -26.75
C LEU A 293 14.87 8.68 -25.89
N GLY A 294 16.03 8.25 -26.39
CA GLY A 294 17.31 8.42 -25.72
C GLY A 294 18.26 9.33 -26.53
N ASP A 295 19.14 10.01 -25.84
CA ASP A 295 20.26 10.73 -26.42
C ASP A 295 21.43 9.79 -26.85
N GLU A 296 22.51 10.33 -27.34
CA GLU A 296 23.72 9.59 -27.76
C GLU A 296 24.36 8.79 -26.59
N ASN A 297 24.07 9.17 -25.33
CA ASN A 297 24.56 8.50 -24.13
C ASN A 297 23.54 7.51 -23.56
N GLY A 298 22.44 7.25 -24.25
CA GLY A 298 21.36 6.37 -23.80
C GLY A 298 20.54 6.93 -22.64
N ARG A 299 20.49 8.27 -22.48
CA ARG A 299 19.67 8.94 -21.46
C ARG A 299 18.40 9.48 -22.08
N VAL A 300 17.32 9.47 -21.31
CA VAL A 300 16.01 10.01 -21.73
C VAL A 300 16.17 11.46 -22.19
N ASN A 301 15.64 11.76 -23.40
CA ASN A 301 15.52 13.10 -23.94
C ASN A 301 14.14 13.36 -24.58
N GLY A 302 13.22 12.43 -24.47
CA GLY A 302 11.85 12.58 -24.95
C GLY A 302 10.99 11.35 -24.68
N LEU A 303 9.68 11.56 -24.75
CA LEU A 303 8.67 10.49 -24.66
C LEU A 303 7.71 10.60 -25.85
N LYS A 304 7.74 9.61 -26.72
CA LYS A 304 6.81 9.49 -27.83
C LYS A 304 5.49 8.90 -27.35
N CYS A 305 4.43 9.62 -27.56
CA CYS A 305 3.08 9.24 -27.17
C CYS A 305 2.14 9.19 -28.39
N ILE A 306 1.06 8.41 -28.25
CA ILE A 306 -0.05 8.40 -29.22
C ILE A 306 -1.32 8.87 -28.51
N ARG A 307 -2.19 9.61 -29.24
CA ARG A 307 -3.49 10.02 -28.71
C ARG A 307 -4.42 8.82 -28.58
N MET A 308 -5.31 8.88 -27.59
CA MET A 308 -6.28 7.82 -27.29
C MET A 308 -7.70 8.36 -27.36
N GLU A 309 -8.63 7.50 -27.72
CA GLU A 309 -10.07 7.68 -27.57
C GLU A 309 -10.63 6.64 -26.62
N LEU A 310 -11.82 6.90 -26.08
CA LEU A 310 -12.51 5.98 -25.17
C LEU A 310 -13.56 5.19 -25.95
N GLY A 311 -13.35 3.88 -26.04
CA GLY A 311 -14.31 2.92 -26.58
C GLY A 311 -15.28 2.40 -25.51
N GLU A 312 -15.79 1.20 -25.72
CA GLU A 312 -16.73 0.53 -24.82
C GLU A 312 -16.07 0.20 -23.45
N PRO A 313 -16.89 0.11 -22.39
CA PRO A 313 -16.39 -0.29 -21.07
C PRO A 313 -15.75 -1.68 -21.06
N ASP A 314 -14.68 -1.84 -20.31
CA ASP A 314 -14.04 -3.12 -20.01
C ASP A 314 -14.76 -3.86 -18.87
N GLU A 315 -14.28 -5.06 -18.49
CA GLU A 315 -14.84 -5.87 -17.39
C GLU A 315 -14.86 -5.13 -16.03
N SER A 316 -14.03 -4.11 -15.86
CA SER A 316 -14.01 -3.25 -14.67
C SER A 316 -15.02 -2.08 -14.74
N GLY A 317 -15.77 -1.96 -15.82
CA GLY A 317 -16.71 -0.86 -16.07
C GLY A 317 -16.04 0.43 -16.57
N ARG A 318 -14.70 0.46 -16.75
CA ARG A 318 -13.97 1.61 -17.28
C ARG A 318 -13.87 1.52 -18.81
N ARG A 319 -14.05 2.63 -19.49
CA ARG A 319 -13.98 2.66 -20.96
C ARG A 319 -12.58 2.27 -21.45
N ARG A 320 -12.56 1.40 -22.48
CA ARG A 320 -11.31 0.88 -23.06
C ARG A 320 -10.59 1.99 -23.82
N PRO A 321 -9.28 2.23 -23.61
CA PRO A 321 -8.52 3.17 -24.43
C PRO A 321 -8.22 2.55 -25.80
N VAL A 322 -8.49 3.32 -26.87
CA VAL A 322 -8.24 2.94 -28.26
C VAL A 322 -7.30 3.98 -28.88
N ALA A 323 -6.22 3.52 -29.53
CA ALA A 323 -5.28 4.43 -30.16
C ALA A 323 -5.90 5.10 -31.39
N VAL A 324 -5.67 6.42 -31.52
CA VAL A 324 -6.03 7.19 -32.71
C VAL A 324 -4.88 7.06 -33.73
N PRO A 325 -5.12 6.50 -34.92
CA PRO A 325 -4.06 6.35 -35.91
C PRO A 325 -3.43 7.70 -36.29
N ASP A 326 -2.16 7.68 -36.62
CA ASP A 326 -1.37 8.83 -37.11
C ASP A 326 -1.41 10.07 -36.18
N SER A 327 -1.60 9.86 -34.86
CA SER A 327 -1.69 10.92 -33.85
C SER A 327 -0.48 10.97 -32.91
N GLU A 328 0.62 10.41 -33.33
CA GLU A 328 1.87 10.39 -32.53
C GLU A 328 2.44 11.79 -32.33
N PHE A 329 3.00 12.03 -31.15
CA PHE A 329 3.69 13.26 -30.81
C PHE A 329 4.77 12.99 -29.78
N VAL A 330 5.69 13.92 -29.60
CA VAL A 330 6.80 13.80 -28.64
C VAL A 330 6.62 14.83 -27.52
N LEU A 331 6.73 14.37 -26.30
CA LEU A 331 6.90 15.20 -25.11
C LEU A 331 8.39 15.35 -24.82
N ASP A 332 8.84 16.58 -24.61
CA ASP A 332 10.19 16.91 -24.20
C ASP A 332 10.36 16.61 -22.71
N VAL A 333 11.12 15.58 -22.34
CA VAL A 333 11.30 15.11 -20.96
C VAL A 333 12.72 14.61 -20.73
N ASP A 334 13.26 14.84 -19.54
CA ASP A 334 14.58 14.39 -19.08
C ASP A 334 14.53 13.11 -18.25
N THR A 335 13.36 12.82 -17.67
CA THR A 335 13.16 11.70 -16.74
C THR A 335 11.77 11.14 -16.89
N VAL A 336 11.67 9.83 -16.87
CA VAL A 336 10.40 9.10 -16.89
C VAL A 336 10.25 8.28 -15.61
N ILE A 337 9.16 8.48 -14.90
CA ILE A 337 8.82 7.70 -13.69
C ILE A 337 7.67 6.73 -14.03
N MET A 338 7.96 5.43 -13.95
CA MET A 338 7.01 4.36 -14.25
C MET A 338 6.14 4.06 -13.03
N ALA A 339 4.84 4.42 -13.08
CA ALA A 339 3.87 4.24 -12.00
C ALA A 339 2.68 3.34 -12.42
N ILE A 340 2.98 2.24 -13.11
CA ILE A 340 1.99 1.33 -13.74
C ILE A 340 1.63 0.11 -12.86
N GLY A 341 2.06 0.12 -11.63
CA GLY A 341 1.79 -0.92 -10.64
C GLY A 341 2.94 -1.89 -10.43
N THR A 342 2.75 -2.76 -9.44
CA THR A 342 3.75 -3.72 -8.99
C THR A 342 3.16 -5.13 -8.89
N SER A 343 4.03 -6.12 -8.72
CA SER A 343 3.70 -7.51 -8.45
C SER A 343 4.50 -8.03 -7.25
N PRO A 344 4.06 -9.12 -6.59
CA PRO A 344 4.83 -9.76 -5.54
C PRO A 344 6.21 -10.20 -6.01
N ASN A 345 7.19 -10.16 -5.10
CA ASN A 345 8.52 -10.68 -5.39
C ASN A 345 8.46 -12.21 -5.47
N PRO A 346 8.90 -12.85 -6.58
CA PRO A 346 8.87 -14.30 -6.75
C PRO A 346 9.90 -15.06 -5.90
N LEU A 347 10.77 -14.37 -5.15
CA LEU A 347 11.89 -14.98 -4.44
C LEU A 347 11.44 -16.11 -3.51
N ILE A 348 10.43 -15.90 -2.67
CA ILE A 348 9.95 -16.94 -1.75
C ILE A 348 9.17 -18.03 -2.49
N SER A 349 8.26 -17.69 -3.38
CA SER A 349 7.47 -18.65 -4.13
C SER A 349 8.32 -19.48 -5.10
N GLY A 350 9.27 -18.85 -5.77
CA GLY A 350 10.17 -19.50 -6.73
C GLY A 350 11.19 -20.44 -6.08
N THR A 351 11.51 -20.26 -4.81
CA THR A 351 12.52 -21.02 -4.07
C THR A 351 11.93 -22.03 -3.08
N THR A 352 10.60 -22.01 -2.86
CA THR A 352 9.91 -22.86 -1.88
C THR A 352 8.96 -23.83 -2.57
N LYS A 353 9.31 -25.10 -2.58
CA LYS A 353 8.45 -26.16 -3.14
C LYS A 353 7.14 -26.29 -2.35
N GLY A 354 6.01 -26.45 -3.05
CA GLY A 354 4.69 -26.64 -2.46
C GLY A 354 4.04 -25.35 -1.95
N LEU A 355 4.52 -24.20 -2.41
CA LEU A 355 3.91 -22.90 -2.20
C LEU A 355 3.39 -22.40 -3.56
N ASP A 356 2.08 -22.52 -3.77
CA ASP A 356 1.46 -22.22 -5.05
C ASP A 356 1.26 -20.72 -5.26
N THR A 357 1.37 -20.30 -6.53
CA THR A 357 1.07 -18.93 -6.97
C THR A 357 0.07 -18.94 -8.11
N ASN A 358 -0.70 -17.87 -8.22
CA ASN A 358 -1.57 -17.64 -9.36
C ASN A 358 -0.79 -17.09 -10.58
N ARG A 359 -1.48 -16.90 -11.70
CA ARG A 359 -0.87 -16.38 -12.95
C ARG A 359 -0.22 -15.00 -12.84
N TRP A 360 -0.47 -14.25 -11.77
CA TRP A 360 0.12 -12.93 -11.51
C TRP A 360 1.27 -12.97 -10.50
N GLY A 361 1.65 -14.18 -10.04
CA GLY A 361 2.72 -14.39 -9.07
C GLY A 361 2.31 -14.14 -7.61
N CYS A 362 1.02 -13.94 -7.34
CA CYS A 362 0.50 -13.81 -5.97
C CYS A 362 0.34 -15.20 -5.33
N LEU A 363 0.63 -15.30 -4.03
CA LEU A 363 0.45 -16.52 -3.26
C LEU A 363 -1.02 -16.92 -3.21
N VAL A 364 -1.31 -18.20 -3.40
CA VAL A 364 -2.65 -18.75 -3.27
C VAL A 364 -2.93 -19.09 -1.81
N VAL A 365 -4.04 -18.58 -1.30
CA VAL A 365 -4.52 -18.87 0.07
C VAL A 365 -6.02 -19.17 0.06
N ASN A 366 -6.49 -19.85 1.09
CA ASN A 366 -7.91 -20.04 1.36
C ASN A 366 -8.50 -18.85 2.16
N GLU A 367 -9.76 -18.93 2.56
CA GLU A 367 -10.45 -17.88 3.35
C GLU A 367 -9.81 -17.62 4.72
N GLU A 368 -9.10 -18.61 5.25
CA GLU A 368 -8.36 -18.56 6.52
C GLU A 368 -6.91 -18.06 6.36
N MET A 369 -6.55 -17.55 5.19
CA MET A 369 -5.19 -17.11 4.84
C MET A 369 -4.14 -18.25 4.85
N ALA A 370 -4.53 -19.52 4.93
CA ALA A 370 -3.62 -20.67 4.84
C ALA A 370 -3.20 -20.88 3.39
N THR A 371 -1.88 -21.08 3.18
CA THR A 371 -1.31 -21.43 1.86
C THR A 371 -1.45 -22.92 1.57
N THR A 372 -0.99 -23.36 0.41
CA THR A 372 -0.89 -24.79 0.06
C THR A 372 0.15 -25.55 0.89
N LYS A 373 1.00 -24.87 1.65
CA LYS A 373 2.04 -25.45 2.49
C LYS A 373 1.61 -25.44 3.96
N ASP A 374 1.66 -26.61 4.60
CA ASP A 374 1.25 -26.79 6.01
C ASP A 374 1.95 -25.81 6.96
N LYS A 375 1.18 -25.21 7.88
CA LYS A 375 1.61 -24.19 8.88
C LYS A 375 2.22 -22.92 8.27
N VAL A 376 1.96 -22.66 6.99
CA VAL A 376 2.38 -21.45 6.30
C VAL A 376 1.16 -20.68 5.84
N TYR A 377 1.04 -19.45 6.29
CA TYR A 377 -0.04 -18.52 5.99
C TYR A 377 0.53 -17.33 5.20
N ALA A 378 -0.32 -16.63 4.48
CA ALA A 378 0.11 -15.43 3.76
C ALA A 378 -1.01 -14.40 3.67
N GLY A 379 -0.65 -13.12 3.51
CA GLY A 379 -1.63 -12.06 3.35
C GLY A 379 -1.03 -10.74 2.88
N GLY A 380 -1.91 -9.74 2.76
CA GLY A 380 -1.58 -8.45 2.17
C GLY A 380 -1.27 -8.56 0.68
N ASP A 381 -0.48 -7.62 0.16
CA ASP A 381 -0.21 -7.52 -1.28
C ASP A 381 0.55 -8.73 -1.85
N ALA A 382 1.13 -9.59 -1.02
CA ALA A 382 1.71 -10.85 -1.44
C ALA A 382 0.65 -11.83 -2.00
N VAL A 383 -0.60 -11.67 -1.58
CA VAL A 383 -1.76 -12.49 -1.97
C VAL A 383 -2.67 -11.76 -2.96
N THR A 384 -2.97 -10.49 -2.71
CA THR A 384 -3.94 -9.73 -3.51
C THR A 384 -3.31 -8.99 -4.70
N GLY A 385 -1.97 -8.89 -4.76
CA GLY A 385 -1.31 -7.86 -5.54
C GLY A 385 -1.40 -6.52 -4.83
N ALA A 386 -0.84 -5.46 -5.43
CA ALA A 386 -0.86 -4.12 -4.84
C ALA A 386 -2.31 -3.66 -4.61
N ALA A 387 -2.66 -3.44 -3.34
CA ALA A 387 -4.01 -3.10 -2.89
C ALA A 387 -3.97 -2.00 -1.81
N THR A 388 -4.91 -2.01 -0.88
CA THR A 388 -5.01 -0.97 0.15
C THR A 388 -4.45 -1.42 1.50
N VAL A 389 -4.00 -0.45 2.29
CA VAL A 389 -3.48 -0.70 3.64
C VAL A 389 -4.51 -1.41 4.52
N ILE A 390 -5.79 -1.00 4.45
CA ILE A 390 -6.84 -1.59 5.29
C ILE A 390 -7.13 -3.05 4.92
N LEU A 391 -7.00 -3.43 3.64
CA LEU A 391 -7.07 -4.84 3.20
C LEU A 391 -5.89 -5.65 3.74
N ALA A 392 -4.68 -5.09 3.67
CA ALA A 392 -3.49 -5.75 4.19
C ALA A 392 -3.58 -6.00 5.70
N MET A 393 -4.12 -5.04 6.47
CA MET A 393 -4.39 -5.20 7.91
C MET A 393 -5.46 -6.26 8.19
N GLY A 394 -6.56 -6.23 7.43
CA GLY A 394 -7.62 -7.23 7.55
C GLY A 394 -7.11 -8.65 7.31
N ALA A 395 -6.26 -8.85 6.29
CA ALA A 395 -5.61 -10.13 6.05
C ALA A 395 -4.73 -10.58 7.23
N GLY A 396 -3.95 -9.66 7.81
CA GLY A 396 -3.13 -9.94 9.00
C GLY A 396 -3.98 -10.34 10.21
N LYS A 397 -5.12 -9.67 10.43
CA LYS A 397 -6.06 -10.03 11.49
C LYS A 397 -6.68 -11.41 11.26
N THR A 398 -7.15 -11.71 10.05
CA THR A 398 -7.72 -13.01 9.70
C THR A 398 -6.70 -14.13 9.89
N ALA A 399 -5.47 -13.95 9.39
CA ALA A 399 -4.40 -14.93 9.57
C ALA A 399 -4.09 -15.19 11.05
N ALA A 400 -4.05 -14.15 11.89
CA ALA A 400 -3.79 -14.30 13.31
C ALA A 400 -4.85 -15.15 14.02
N VAL A 401 -6.12 -15.06 13.62
CA VAL A 401 -7.20 -15.90 14.16
C VAL A 401 -7.07 -17.35 13.70
N SER A 402 -6.54 -17.57 12.51
CA SER A 402 -6.41 -18.90 11.90
C SER A 402 -5.16 -19.66 12.36
N ILE A 403 -4.12 -18.95 12.77
CA ILE A 403 -2.86 -19.49 13.31
C ILE A 403 -3.04 -19.97 14.76
#